data_9d48997ca5b7cf9c65d522c3bb3fc6c6
#
_entry.id   9d48997ca5b7cf9c65d522c3bb3fc6c6
#
_cell.length_a   1.000
_cell.length_b   1.000
_cell.length_c   1.000
_cell.angle_alpha   90.00
_cell.angle_beta   90.00
_cell.angle_gamma   90.00
#
_symmetry.space_group_name_H-M   'P 1'
#
loop_
_entity.id
_entity.type
_entity.pdbx_description
1 polymer ?
#
loop_
_entity_poly.entity_id
_entity_poly.type
_entity_poly.pdbx_seq_one_letter_code
_entity_poly.pdbx_strand_id
1 'polypeptide(L)'
;VSDREDMAAEAIDEPEATDEPEATDEALDDDTAEQTPDEAGDQTDAASRRARLRWIAAAVLAVGLIVAGYEGWLLFAHHQRAAAAAQALETAEKYALVLTGVDPAAIDKNFTDVLDGATGEFKDMYAASSEQLRQLLIENKAAAHGTVIDAAVKSATKNKVEVMLFIDQSVSNKASPQPKIDRSRIVMTMEKVNGRWLAAKVDMP
;
A
#
# COMPACT_ATOMS: atom_id res chain seq x y z
N VAL A 1 -27.70 41.31 -4.09
CA VAL A 1 -27.43 42.01 -5.32
C VAL A 1 -26.74 41.02 -6.22
N SER A 2 -27.44 40.22 -6.96
CA SER A 2 -27.80 40.52 -8.40
C SER A 2 -26.59 40.40 -9.30
N ASP A 3 -26.51 39.69 -10.30
CA ASP A 3 -27.40 39.23 -11.38
C ASP A 3 -26.57 38.20 -12.17
N ARG A 4 -27.17 37.09 -12.59
CA ARG A 4 -27.85 36.86 -13.88
C ARG A 4 -26.94 36.62 -15.06
N GLU A 5 -27.21 35.47 -15.64
CA GLU A 5 -27.66 35.19 -17.03
C GLU A 5 -26.53 35.24 -18.07
N ASP A 6 -26.41 34.44 -19.07
CA ASP A 6 -27.40 33.75 -19.88
C ASP A 6 -26.70 32.86 -20.91
N MET A 7 -27.34 31.72 -21.22
CA MET A 7 -27.66 31.18 -22.56
C MET A 7 -26.56 31.20 -23.67
N ALA A 8 -26.36 30.12 -24.33
CA ALA A 8 -26.98 29.76 -25.61
C ALA A 8 -26.50 28.39 -26.10
N ALA A 9 -27.45 27.59 -26.36
CA ALA A 9 -27.64 26.55 -27.31
C ALA A 9 -27.56 27.07 -28.77
N GLU A 10 -27.04 26.20 -29.66
CA GLU A 10 -27.36 26.13 -31.11
C GLU A 10 -26.71 24.84 -31.61
N ALA A 11 -27.31 23.74 -31.87
CA ALA A 11 -28.40 23.38 -32.77
C ALA A 11 -28.02 23.49 -34.27
N ILE A 12 -28.10 22.28 -34.90
CA ILE A 12 -28.55 22.01 -36.29
C ILE A 12 -27.51 22.26 -37.39
N ASP A 13 -27.13 21.18 -38.14
CA ASP A 13 -27.48 21.09 -39.56
C ASP A 13 -27.16 19.67 -40.08
N GLU A 14 -28.21 19.00 -40.49
CA GLU A 14 -28.25 17.98 -41.54
C GLU A 14 -28.77 18.69 -42.80
N PRO A 15 -28.35 18.29 -43.99
CA PRO A 15 -29.30 17.84 -44.99
C PRO A 15 -28.82 16.62 -45.80
N GLU A 16 -29.59 15.58 -45.86
CA GLU A 16 -30.62 15.19 -46.82
C GLU A 16 -30.27 15.35 -48.30
N ALA A 17 -30.42 14.24 -48.95
CA ALA A 17 -31.14 13.90 -50.16
C ALA A 17 -30.39 13.70 -51.48
N THR A 18 -30.62 12.49 -51.96
CA THR A 18 -31.08 12.12 -53.33
C THR A 18 -30.15 12.34 -54.51
N ASP A 19 -29.87 11.23 -55.23
CA ASP A 19 -30.43 11.04 -56.56
C ASP A 19 -30.06 9.65 -57.13
N GLU A 20 -31.08 8.85 -57.39
CA GLU A 20 -31.06 7.86 -58.45
C GLU A 20 -31.55 8.54 -59.75
N PRO A 21 -31.11 8.08 -60.90
CA PRO A 21 -32.04 7.35 -61.77
C PRO A 21 -31.44 6.26 -62.68
N GLU A 22 -32.24 5.18 -62.77
CA GLU A 22 -32.75 4.52 -63.98
C GLU A 22 -31.83 4.08 -65.13
N ALA A 23 -31.82 2.79 -65.30
CA ALA A 23 -32.29 1.89 -66.34
C ALA A 23 -31.91 2.18 -67.81
N THR A 24 -31.45 1.13 -68.46
CA THR A 24 -31.82 0.55 -69.76
C THR A 24 -30.88 -0.64 -70.03
N ASP A 25 -31.30 -1.82 -70.14
CA ASP A 25 -32.01 -2.69 -71.04
C ASP A 25 -31.24 -3.08 -72.32
N GLU A 26 -31.45 -4.35 -72.70
CA GLU A 26 -31.09 -5.12 -73.92
C GLU A 26 -29.75 -5.86 -73.88
N ALA A 27 -29.72 -7.12 -73.87
CA ALA A 27 -30.34 -8.26 -74.59
C ALA A 27 -29.26 -9.16 -75.22
N LEU A 28 -29.38 -10.49 -74.95
CA LEU A 28 -29.11 -11.65 -75.82
C LEU A 28 -27.64 -11.91 -76.26
N ASP A 29 -27.03 -12.99 -75.89
CA ASP A 29 -27.04 -14.32 -76.55
C ASP A 29 -26.19 -15.37 -75.79
N ASP A 30 -26.77 -16.45 -75.56
CA ASP A 30 -26.44 -17.89 -75.66
C ASP A 30 -24.96 -18.25 -75.89
N ASP A 31 -24.34 -18.93 -74.95
CA ASP A 31 -23.64 -20.22 -75.27
C ASP A 31 -23.42 -21.08 -74.03
N THR A 32 -23.88 -22.28 -74.15
CA THR A 32 -23.80 -23.44 -73.26
C THR A 32 -22.36 -23.91 -73.08
N ALA A 33 -21.88 -23.90 -71.85
CA ALA A 33 -20.82 -24.85 -71.46
C ALA A 33 -20.99 -25.26 -69.98
N GLU A 34 -21.49 -26.44 -69.85
CA GLU A 34 -21.51 -27.29 -68.64
C GLU A 34 -20.10 -27.46 -68.06
N GLN A 35 -19.84 -26.85 -66.89
CA GLN A 35 -18.71 -27.21 -66.09
C GLN A 35 -19.13 -27.43 -64.61
N THR A 36 -18.93 -28.66 -64.20
CA THR A 36 -19.08 -29.26 -62.88
C THR A 36 -18.51 -28.37 -61.77
N PRO A 37 -19.19 -28.27 -60.60
CA PRO A 37 -18.64 -27.56 -59.43
C PRO A 37 -17.46 -28.35 -58.83
N ASP A 38 -16.34 -27.73 -58.83
CA ASP A 38 -15.14 -28.18 -58.13
C ASP A 38 -15.38 -28.09 -56.62
N GLU A 39 -15.67 -29.23 -55.97
CA GLU A 39 -15.85 -29.40 -54.49
C GLU A 39 -14.54 -29.34 -53.72
N ALA A 40 -13.56 -28.61 -54.17
CA ALA A 40 -12.24 -28.51 -53.51
C ALA A 40 -11.99 -27.23 -52.68
N GLY A 41 -12.92 -26.24 -52.70
CA GLY A 41 -12.72 -24.95 -52.07
C GLY A 41 -13.15 -24.82 -50.61
N ASP A 42 -14.04 -25.67 -50.08
CA ASP A 42 -14.68 -25.47 -48.77
C ASP A 42 -13.91 -26.11 -47.59
N GLN A 43 -13.00 -27.07 -47.84
CA GLN A 43 -12.29 -27.76 -46.75
C GLN A 43 -11.06 -26.96 -46.23
N THR A 44 -10.46 -26.10 -47.02
CA THR A 44 -9.30 -25.29 -46.60
C THR A 44 -9.69 -24.08 -45.75
N ASP A 45 -10.86 -23.50 -46.00
CA ASP A 45 -11.38 -22.39 -45.22
C ASP A 45 -11.86 -22.80 -43.81
N ALA A 46 -12.44 -23.97 -43.68
CA ALA A 46 -12.85 -24.51 -42.38
C ALA A 46 -11.65 -24.88 -41.48
N ALA A 47 -10.55 -25.38 -42.05
CA ALA A 47 -9.34 -25.67 -41.31
C ALA A 47 -8.61 -24.41 -40.84
N SER A 48 -8.55 -23.39 -41.69
CA SER A 48 -7.93 -22.09 -41.35
C SER A 48 -8.73 -21.32 -40.27
N ARG A 49 -10.07 -21.36 -40.32
CA ARG A 49 -10.95 -20.79 -39.30
C ARG A 49 -10.79 -21.50 -37.96
N ARG A 50 -10.67 -22.83 -37.92
CA ARG A 50 -10.44 -23.59 -36.67
C ARG A 50 -9.06 -23.30 -36.10
N ALA A 51 -8.05 -23.16 -36.94
CA ALA A 51 -6.69 -22.75 -36.49
C ALA A 51 -6.70 -21.36 -35.87
N ARG A 52 -7.32 -20.37 -36.53
CA ARG A 52 -7.45 -18.99 -35.98
C ARG A 52 -8.23 -18.98 -34.66
N LEU A 53 -9.32 -19.74 -34.56
CA LEU A 53 -10.11 -19.83 -33.32
C LEU A 53 -9.30 -20.45 -32.17
N ARG A 54 -8.44 -21.44 -32.45
CA ARG A 54 -7.53 -22.03 -31.46
C ARG A 54 -6.48 -21.03 -30.97
N TRP A 55 -5.91 -20.23 -31.89
CA TRP A 55 -4.97 -19.17 -31.53
C TRP A 55 -5.62 -18.04 -30.72
N ILE A 56 -6.85 -17.65 -31.06
CA ILE A 56 -7.63 -16.68 -30.27
C ILE A 56 -7.94 -17.24 -28.88
N ALA A 57 -8.38 -18.49 -28.79
CA ALA A 57 -8.64 -19.13 -27.50
C ALA A 57 -7.37 -19.24 -26.64
N ALA A 58 -6.22 -19.58 -27.25
CA ALA A 58 -4.94 -19.61 -26.56
C ALA A 58 -4.49 -18.22 -26.09
N ALA A 59 -4.70 -17.19 -26.90
CA ALA A 59 -4.40 -15.80 -26.53
C ALA A 59 -5.28 -15.31 -25.37
N VAL A 60 -6.59 -15.59 -25.41
CA VAL A 60 -7.52 -15.25 -24.31
C VAL A 60 -7.14 -15.96 -23.01
N LEU A 61 -6.78 -17.25 -23.11
CA LEU A 61 -6.33 -18.03 -21.96
C LEU A 61 -5.02 -17.48 -21.39
N ALA A 62 -4.06 -17.10 -22.25
CA ALA A 62 -2.80 -16.49 -21.82
C ALA A 62 -3.04 -15.15 -21.11
N VAL A 63 -3.89 -14.27 -21.66
CA VAL A 63 -4.29 -13.01 -21.02
C VAL A 63 -4.98 -13.28 -19.69
N GLY A 64 -5.88 -14.24 -19.61
CA GLY A 64 -6.55 -14.62 -18.36
C GLY A 64 -5.56 -15.10 -17.29
N LEU A 65 -4.56 -15.89 -17.65
CA LEU A 65 -3.51 -16.34 -16.72
C LEU A 65 -2.61 -15.18 -16.26
N ILE A 66 -2.29 -14.22 -17.13
CA ILE A 66 -1.51 -13.03 -16.76
C ILE A 66 -2.30 -12.17 -15.77
N VAL A 67 -3.59 -11.93 -16.02
CA VAL A 67 -4.45 -11.16 -15.12
C VAL A 67 -4.60 -11.86 -13.77
N ALA A 68 -4.88 -13.16 -13.77
CA ALA A 68 -4.99 -13.94 -12.53
C ALA A 68 -3.66 -13.98 -11.74
N GLY A 69 -2.53 -14.08 -12.43
CA GLY A 69 -1.19 -14.00 -11.82
C GLY A 69 -0.92 -12.63 -11.20
N TYR A 70 -1.31 -11.56 -11.89
CA TYR A 70 -1.17 -10.19 -11.39
C TYR A 70 -2.04 -9.93 -10.16
N GLU A 71 -3.33 -10.35 -10.20
CA GLU A 71 -4.23 -10.22 -9.06
C GLU A 71 -3.76 -11.06 -7.86
N GLY A 72 -3.31 -12.29 -8.10
CA GLY A 72 -2.74 -13.15 -7.05
C GLY A 72 -1.50 -12.53 -6.40
N TRP A 73 -0.61 -11.93 -7.21
CA TRP A 73 0.56 -11.20 -6.68
C TRP A 73 0.16 -9.96 -5.87
N LEU A 74 -0.87 -9.22 -6.32
CA LEU A 74 -1.37 -8.03 -5.61
C LEU A 74 -1.96 -8.40 -4.24
N LEU A 75 -2.77 -9.45 -4.19
CA LEU A 75 -3.35 -9.99 -2.95
C LEU A 75 -2.26 -10.49 -1.99
N PHE A 76 -1.26 -11.20 -2.50
CA PHE A 76 -0.14 -11.67 -1.70
C PHE A 76 0.68 -10.51 -1.12
N ALA A 77 0.97 -9.49 -1.92
CA ALA A 77 1.67 -8.29 -1.47
C ALA A 77 0.86 -7.53 -0.40
N HIS A 78 -0.46 -7.45 -0.56
CA HIS A 78 -1.36 -6.82 0.42
C HIS A 78 -1.38 -7.59 1.74
N HIS A 79 -1.46 -8.91 1.68
CA HIS A 79 -1.44 -9.76 2.87
C HIS A 79 -0.11 -9.66 3.64
N GLN A 80 1.02 -9.62 2.92
CA GLN A 80 2.33 -9.43 3.55
C GLN A 80 2.46 -8.07 4.26
N ARG A 81 1.92 -6.99 3.66
CA ARG A 81 1.91 -5.66 4.28
C ARG A 81 1.04 -5.64 5.54
N ALA A 82 -0.14 -6.25 5.49
CA ALA A 82 -1.03 -6.33 6.65
C ALA A 82 -0.40 -7.11 7.81
N ALA A 83 0.23 -8.24 7.53
CA ALA A 83 0.95 -9.01 8.54
C ALA A 83 2.15 -8.25 9.12
N ALA A 84 2.91 -7.54 8.27
CA ALA A 84 4.00 -6.69 8.71
C ALA A 84 3.52 -5.53 9.59
N ALA A 85 2.42 -4.88 9.22
CA ALA A 85 1.78 -3.81 9.98
C ALA A 85 1.38 -4.28 11.39
N ALA A 86 0.69 -5.42 11.49
CA ALA A 86 0.26 -5.98 12.77
C ALA A 86 1.45 -6.34 13.68
N GLN A 87 2.47 -7.02 13.14
CA GLN A 87 3.67 -7.40 13.92
C GLN A 87 4.47 -6.18 14.38
N ALA A 88 4.62 -5.18 13.51
CA ALA A 88 5.35 -3.96 13.84
C ALA A 88 4.60 -3.12 14.87
N LEU A 89 3.26 -3.03 14.77
CA LEU A 89 2.42 -2.33 15.74
C LEU A 89 2.56 -2.94 17.14
N GLU A 90 2.37 -4.25 17.27
CA GLU A 90 2.53 -4.95 18.53
C GLU A 90 3.94 -4.77 19.15
N THR A 91 4.98 -4.80 18.29
CA THR A 91 6.35 -4.59 18.75
C THR A 91 6.57 -3.13 19.16
N ALA A 92 6.01 -2.16 18.42
CA ALA A 92 6.13 -0.74 18.75
C ALA A 92 5.44 -0.39 20.07
N GLU A 93 4.26 -0.96 20.36
CA GLU A 93 3.57 -0.79 21.65
C GLU A 93 4.41 -1.30 22.81
N LYS A 94 4.94 -2.53 22.70
CA LYS A 94 5.83 -3.10 23.72
C LYS A 94 7.10 -2.29 23.92
N TYR A 95 7.70 -1.86 22.81
CA TYR A 95 8.93 -1.05 22.85
C TYR A 95 8.69 0.34 23.40
N ALA A 96 7.54 0.95 23.15
CA ALA A 96 7.16 2.22 23.71
C ALA A 96 7.09 2.18 25.25
N LEU A 97 6.63 1.07 25.84
CA LEU A 97 6.65 0.87 27.30
C LEU A 97 8.07 0.80 27.86
N VAL A 98 8.99 0.15 27.12
CA VAL A 98 10.42 0.09 27.50
C VAL A 98 11.06 1.47 27.41
N LEU A 99 10.76 2.22 26.35
CA LEU A 99 11.31 3.56 26.09
C LEU A 99 10.82 4.61 27.11
N THR A 100 9.56 4.51 27.52
CA THR A 100 8.92 5.47 28.44
C THR A 100 8.94 5.01 29.91
N GLY A 101 9.42 3.79 30.18
CA GLY A 101 9.60 3.27 31.52
C GLY A 101 11.00 3.56 32.07
N VAL A 102 11.08 4.03 33.31
CA VAL A 102 12.35 4.21 34.05
C VAL A 102 12.15 3.67 35.45
N ASP A 103 12.89 2.60 35.76
CA ASP A 103 12.98 2.06 37.13
C ASP A 103 14.30 2.48 37.74
N PRO A 104 14.32 3.27 38.83
CA PRO A 104 15.54 3.69 39.51
C PRO A 104 16.43 2.51 40.00
N ALA A 105 15.81 1.35 40.27
CA ALA A 105 16.52 0.16 40.69
C ALA A 105 17.13 -0.65 39.55
N ALA A 106 16.69 -0.40 38.32
CA ALA A 106 17.04 -1.20 37.11
C ALA A 106 17.45 -0.33 35.91
N ILE A 107 18.00 0.85 36.14
CA ILE A 107 18.34 1.83 35.08
C ILE A 107 19.24 1.20 34.02
N ASP A 108 20.30 0.48 34.40
CA ASP A 108 21.24 -0.12 33.45
C ASP A 108 20.56 -1.13 32.52
N LYS A 109 19.63 -1.90 33.08
CA LYS A 109 18.83 -2.84 32.30
C LYS A 109 17.91 -2.12 31.32
N ASN A 110 17.25 -1.05 31.75
CA ASN A 110 16.38 -0.26 30.89
C ASN A 110 17.16 0.31 29.70
N PHE A 111 18.33 0.90 29.88
CA PHE A 111 19.18 1.39 28.79
C PHE A 111 19.59 0.28 27.82
N THR A 112 19.93 -0.90 28.35
CA THR A 112 20.26 -2.07 27.53
C THR A 112 19.07 -2.54 26.70
N ASP A 113 17.90 -2.62 27.31
CA ASP A 113 16.65 -3.04 26.65
C ASP A 113 16.25 -2.05 25.53
N VAL A 114 16.41 -0.74 25.76
CA VAL A 114 16.17 0.29 24.73
C VAL A 114 17.13 0.12 23.55
N LEU A 115 18.43 -0.06 23.81
CA LEU A 115 19.43 -0.26 22.75
C LEU A 115 19.25 -1.57 21.98
N ASP A 116 18.77 -2.64 22.63
CA ASP A 116 18.48 -3.92 21.96
C ASP A 116 17.26 -3.84 21.03
N GLY A 117 16.28 -3.02 21.38
CA GLY A 117 15.11 -2.75 20.54
C GLY A 117 15.30 -1.67 19.47
N ALA A 118 16.45 -1.01 19.43
CA ALA A 118 16.79 0.09 18.54
C ALA A 118 17.68 -0.33 17.37
N THR A 119 17.59 0.40 16.26
CA THR A 119 18.49 0.27 15.10
C THR A 119 18.68 1.64 14.43
N GLY A 120 19.61 1.76 13.48
CA GLY A 120 19.84 2.95 12.67
C GLY A 120 20.08 4.21 13.49
N GLU A 121 19.59 5.33 12.97
CA GLU A 121 19.80 6.67 13.53
C GLU A 121 19.38 6.78 15.01
N PHE A 122 18.25 6.17 15.38
CA PHE A 122 17.77 6.21 16.75
C PHE A 122 18.73 5.50 17.71
N LYS A 123 19.25 4.35 17.33
CA LYS A 123 20.22 3.60 18.15
C LYS A 123 21.50 4.41 18.39
N ASP A 124 22.03 5.03 17.34
CA ASP A 124 23.28 5.79 17.41
C ASP A 124 23.11 7.04 18.28
N MET A 125 22.01 7.78 18.10
CA MET A 125 21.67 8.95 18.89
C MET A 125 21.46 8.59 20.38
N TYR A 126 20.69 7.53 20.66
CA TYR A 126 20.41 7.09 22.02
C TYR A 126 21.68 6.60 22.72
N ALA A 127 22.53 5.83 22.03
CA ALA A 127 23.82 5.39 22.56
C ALA A 127 24.74 6.57 22.91
N ALA A 128 24.79 7.59 22.06
CA ALA A 128 25.62 8.78 22.30
C ALA A 128 25.17 9.61 23.51
N SER A 129 23.87 9.67 23.78
CA SER A 129 23.30 10.45 24.90
C SER A 129 23.08 9.62 26.18
N SER A 130 23.18 8.30 26.11
CA SER A 130 22.78 7.37 27.16
C SER A 130 23.52 7.58 28.49
N GLU A 131 24.83 7.82 28.44
CA GLU A 131 25.64 7.98 29.68
C GLU A 131 25.25 9.25 30.47
N GLN A 132 25.07 10.37 29.77
CA GLN A 132 24.68 11.63 30.40
C GLN A 132 23.23 11.55 30.95
N LEU A 133 22.31 10.94 30.19
CA LEU A 133 20.94 10.74 30.62
C LEU A 133 20.86 9.81 31.82
N ARG A 134 21.63 8.73 31.83
CA ARG A 134 21.69 7.76 32.91
C ARG A 134 22.12 8.40 34.23
N GLN A 135 23.19 9.21 34.22
CA GLN A 135 23.63 9.94 35.41
C GLN A 135 22.55 10.89 35.94
N LEU A 136 21.90 11.64 35.05
CA LEU A 136 20.83 12.55 35.39
C LEU A 136 19.65 11.82 36.07
N LEU A 137 19.23 10.66 35.54
CA LEU A 137 18.12 9.86 36.07
C LEU A 137 18.47 9.30 37.46
N ILE A 138 19.70 8.83 37.68
CA ILE A 138 20.18 8.31 38.96
C ILE A 138 20.21 9.43 40.01
N GLU A 139 20.83 10.57 39.70
CA GLU A 139 20.95 11.72 40.60
C GLU A 139 19.61 12.26 41.08
N ASN A 140 18.64 12.31 40.13
CA ASN A 140 17.30 12.79 40.41
C ASN A 140 16.34 11.72 40.95
N LYS A 141 16.76 10.45 41.09
CA LYS A 141 15.90 9.33 41.43
C LYS A 141 14.64 9.30 40.58
N ALA A 142 14.83 9.51 39.29
CA ALA A 142 13.74 9.59 38.35
C ALA A 142 13.06 8.21 38.18
N ALA A 143 11.74 8.20 38.25
CA ALA A 143 10.93 7.04 37.94
C ALA A 143 9.87 7.43 36.91
N ALA A 144 9.64 6.61 35.94
CA ALA A 144 8.62 6.83 34.93
C ALA A 144 7.94 5.51 34.56
N HIS A 145 6.65 5.59 34.30
CA HIS A 145 5.86 4.47 33.84
C HIS A 145 4.93 4.92 32.70
N GLY A 146 5.16 4.40 31.51
CA GLY A 146 4.33 4.67 30.35
C GLY A 146 3.15 3.71 30.24
N THR A 147 2.06 4.22 29.71
CA THR A 147 0.89 3.42 29.33
C THR A 147 0.48 3.82 27.91
N VAL A 148 0.42 2.87 27.02
CA VAL A 148 -0.09 3.09 25.67
C VAL A 148 -1.60 3.21 25.74
N ILE A 149 -2.14 4.36 25.36
CA ILE A 149 -3.57 4.66 25.34
C ILE A 149 -4.19 4.21 24.03
N ASP A 150 -3.49 4.48 22.92
CA ASP A 150 -3.92 4.10 21.58
C ASP A 150 -2.70 4.06 20.64
N ALA A 151 -2.79 3.23 19.62
CA ALA A 151 -1.76 3.12 18.61
C ALA A 151 -2.35 2.83 17.23
N ALA A 152 -1.78 3.43 16.19
CA ALA A 152 -2.23 3.24 14.82
C ALA A 152 -1.06 3.14 13.85
N VAL A 153 -1.23 2.31 12.83
CA VAL A 153 -0.29 2.25 11.71
C VAL A 153 -0.55 3.40 10.75
N LYS A 154 0.42 4.27 10.59
CA LYS A 154 0.37 5.40 9.65
C LYS A 154 0.73 4.96 8.22
N SER A 155 1.76 4.13 8.08
CA SER A 155 2.18 3.56 6.80
C SER A 155 2.85 2.21 7.00
N ALA A 156 2.72 1.29 6.02
CA ALA A 156 3.31 -0.02 6.09
C ALA A 156 3.84 -0.50 4.74
N THR A 157 5.05 -1.03 4.78
CA THR A 157 5.66 -1.86 3.75
C THR A 157 6.02 -3.21 4.35
N LYS A 158 6.57 -4.12 3.58
CA LYS A 158 7.01 -5.44 4.06
C LYS A 158 8.05 -5.37 5.19
N ASN A 159 8.95 -4.38 5.14
CA ASN A 159 10.12 -4.29 6.03
C ASN A 159 10.21 -2.97 6.81
N LYS A 160 9.29 -2.05 6.59
CA LYS A 160 9.27 -0.74 7.25
C LYS A 160 7.83 -0.32 7.52
N VAL A 161 7.55 0.06 8.77
CA VAL A 161 6.22 0.47 9.25
C VAL A 161 6.37 1.73 10.10
N GLU A 162 5.57 2.74 9.83
CA GLU A 162 5.41 3.89 10.72
C GLU A 162 4.20 3.68 11.62
N VAL A 163 4.41 3.81 12.92
CA VAL A 163 3.37 3.69 13.96
C VAL A 163 3.26 5.00 14.71
N MET A 164 2.05 5.46 14.93
CA MET A 164 1.74 6.58 15.82
C MET A 164 1.19 6.01 17.13
N LEU A 165 1.73 6.46 18.25
CA LEU A 165 1.32 6.03 19.58
C LEU A 165 0.93 7.24 20.42
N PHE A 166 -0.13 7.09 21.21
CA PHE A 166 -0.54 8.02 22.26
C PHE A 166 -0.22 7.39 23.61
N ILE A 167 0.60 8.07 24.40
CA ILE A 167 1.14 7.53 25.64
C ILE A 167 0.86 8.49 26.78
N ASP A 168 0.28 7.96 27.85
CA ASP A 168 0.25 8.62 29.14
C ASP A 168 1.44 8.12 29.97
N GLN A 169 2.31 9.03 30.40
CA GLN A 169 3.50 8.72 31.16
C GLN A 169 3.37 9.34 32.55
N SER A 170 3.42 8.49 33.57
CA SER A 170 3.48 8.91 34.97
C SER A 170 4.95 9.11 35.36
N VAL A 171 5.35 10.33 35.68
CA VAL A 171 6.73 10.70 36.00
C VAL A 171 6.83 11.23 37.43
N SER A 172 7.82 10.77 38.17
CA SER A 172 8.19 11.30 39.48
C SER A 172 9.71 11.42 39.62
N ASN A 173 10.17 12.28 40.53
CA ASN A 173 11.59 12.45 40.81
C ASN A 173 11.79 12.98 42.24
N LYS A 174 13.05 13.16 42.65
CA LYS A 174 13.40 13.65 43.98
C LYS A 174 12.79 15.03 44.30
N ALA A 175 12.66 15.91 43.31
CA ALA A 175 12.11 17.25 43.51
C ALA A 175 10.56 17.24 43.48
N SER A 176 9.94 16.28 42.79
CA SER A 176 8.49 16.08 42.70
C SER A 176 8.15 14.62 42.94
N PRO A 177 8.05 14.18 44.19
CA PRO A 177 7.78 12.77 44.52
C PRO A 177 6.36 12.32 44.13
N GLN A 178 5.42 13.26 44.00
CA GLN A 178 4.07 12.95 43.53
C GLN A 178 4.09 12.77 42.01
N PRO A 179 3.57 11.63 41.53
CA PRO A 179 3.51 11.36 40.11
C PRO A 179 2.72 12.43 39.35
N LYS A 180 3.30 12.91 38.25
CA LYS A 180 2.63 13.78 37.28
C LYS A 180 2.42 13.00 36.01
N ILE A 181 1.22 13.12 35.43
CA ILE A 181 0.92 12.51 34.14
C ILE A 181 1.35 13.50 33.06
N ASP A 182 2.19 13.02 32.18
CA ASP A 182 2.59 13.67 30.95
C ASP A 182 2.02 12.88 29.76
N ARG A 183 1.42 13.58 28.80
CA ARG A 183 0.77 13.00 27.62
C ARG A 183 1.61 13.30 26.41
N SER A 184 2.09 12.27 25.77
CA SER A 184 2.93 12.41 24.59
C SER A 184 2.38 11.65 23.39
N ARG A 185 2.75 12.14 22.22
CA ARG A 185 2.56 11.47 20.95
C ARG A 185 3.92 11.07 20.42
N ILE A 186 4.04 9.84 20.00
CA ILE A 186 5.28 9.32 19.44
C ILE A 186 4.98 8.80 18.03
N VAL A 187 5.80 9.20 17.08
CA VAL A 187 5.84 8.59 15.75
C VAL A 187 7.08 7.73 15.69
N MET A 188 6.89 6.42 15.61
CA MET A 188 7.96 5.44 15.63
C MET A 188 8.07 4.78 14.26
N THR A 189 9.26 4.82 13.66
CA THR A 189 9.57 4.07 12.45
C THR A 189 10.20 2.75 12.84
N MET A 190 9.48 1.65 12.58
CA MET A 190 9.94 0.29 12.79
C MET A 190 10.55 -0.27 11.52
N GLU A 191 11.72 -0.89 11.60
CA GLU A 191 12.37 -1.59 10.49
C GLU A 191 12.63 -3.05 10.83
N LYS A 192 12.45 -3.93 9.85
CA LYS A 192 12.68 -5.37 10.03
C LYS A 192 14.13 -5.71 9.71
N VAL A 193 14.90 -6.01 10.76
CA VAL A 193 16.33 -6.35 10.68
C VAL A 193 16.52 -7.78 11.18
N ASN A 194 17.05 -8.66 10.36
CA ASN A 194 17.27 -10.08 10.68
C ASN A 194 16.03 -10.78 11.25
N GLY A 195 14.85 -10.45 10.74
CA GLY A 195 13.57 -11.02 11.16
C GLY A 195 12.92 -10.38 12.39
N ARG A 196 13.60 -9.47 13.11
CA ARG A 196 13.09 -8.71 14.25
C ARG A 196 12.64 -7.31 13.80
N TRP A 197 11.55 -6.82 14.39
CA TRP A 197 11.15 -5.43 14.25
C TRP A 197 11.90 -4.58 15.29
N LEU A 198 12.63 -3.56 14.84
CA LEU A 198 13.41 -2.65 15.67
C LEU A 198 13.04 -1.20 15.38
N ALA A 199 13.13 -0.33 16.38
CA ALA A 199 12.90 1.10 16.23
C ALA A 199 14.10 1.77 15.56
N ALA A 200 13.91 2.26 14.33
CA ALA A 200 14.94 2.94 13.56
C ALA A 200 14.89 4.47 13.74
N LYS A 201 13.72 5.02 14.03
CA LYS A 201 13.51 6.44 14.28
C LYS A 201 12.37 6.63 15.28
N VAL A 202 12.52 7.60 16.18
CA VAL A 202 11.50 7.99 17.15
C VAL A 202 11.40 9.50 17.15
N ASP A 203 10.23 10.01 16.77
CA ASP A 203 9.92 11.44 16.74
C ASP A 203 8.81 11.72 17.76
N MET A 204 8.92 12.82 18.48
CA MET A 204 7.89 13.35 19.38
C MET A 204 7.45 14.72 18.85
N PRO A 205 6.36 14.73 18.02
CA PRO A 205 5.87 15.96 17.40
C PRO A 205 5.07 16.85 18.37
#